data_c69c30ae363df537b3c9201822a1f7ae
#
_entry.id   c69c30ae363df537b3c9201822a1f7ae
#
_cell.length_a   1.000
_cell.length_b   1.000
_cell.length_c   1.000
_cell.angle_alpha   90.00
_cell.angle_beta   90.00
_cell.angle_gamma   90.00
#
_symmetry.space_group_name_H-M   'P 1'
#
loop_
_entity.id
_entity.type
_entity.pdbx_description
1 polymer ?
#
loop_
_entity_poly.entity_id
_entity_poly.type
_entity_poly.pdbx_seq_one_letter_code
_entity_poly.pdbx_strand_id
1 'polypeptide(L)'
;MDTITYKNVHNHFKLNGFHLNQKDLCRVAYSFIKEGEDHEKSVGDFILDWFDNKSYLELNTSGTTGTPKIIRIEKQAMVNSALATGDFFNLSPGDKALHCLPTKYIAGKMMFVRSFILGLDMDFVAPSSYPMQYNDSKYDFVAMVPLQAQNSLAELKNVKKMIVGGAKMSKSLEKSLSKLKTETYETYGMTETITHIAAKKIGEKHFTTLPNIKIYQDNRNCLVIDAPKISNETIVTNDLVELVNENQFGFLGRIDNVINSGGIKLIPEQIEDKLAHKINSRFFVTGIQDPVLGEKLILVIEGEEQALEESTFNELDKYEKPKEVFYVSKFIETHNGKIKRKAIQESL
;
A
#
# COMPACT_ATOMS: atom_id res chain seq x y z
N MET A 1 -6.23 32.49 7.27
CA MET A 1 -6.98 31.21 7.39
C MET A 1 -6.41 30.49 8.58
N ASP A 2 -7.25 30.03 9.50
CA ASP A 2 -6.80 29.25 10.63
C ASP A 2 -6.16 27.95 10.17
N THR A 3 -5.06 27.57 10.80
CA THR A 3 -4.35 26.33 10.46
C THR A 3 -5.24 25.13 10.79
N ILE A 4 -5.51 24.27 9.82
CA ILE A 4 -6.27 23.03 10.02
C ILE A 4 -5.45 22.10 10.92
N THR A 5 -6.04 21.67 12.02
CA THR A 5 -5.41 20.79 13.01
C THR A 5 -6.17 19.47 13.15
N TYR A 6 -5.57 18.50 13.83
CA TYR A 6 -6.21 17.21 14.10
C TYR A 6 -7.47 17.30 14.98
N LYS A 7 -7.74 18.44 15.62
CA LYS A 7 -8.96 18.69 16.39
C LYS A 7 -10.15 19.11 15.52
N ASN A 8 -9.91 19.45 14.26
CA ASN A 8 -10.94 19.88 13.36
C ASN A 8 -11.70 18.68 12.77
N VAL A 9 -13.02 18.81 12.70
CA VAL A 9 -13.91 17.98 11.88
C VAL A 9 -14.61 18.90 10.92
N HIS A 10 -14.46 18.66 9.64
CA HIS A 10 -15.06 19.49 8.60
C HIS A 10 -16.60 19.46 8.69
N ASN A 11 -17.26 20.58 8.53
CA ASN A 11 -18.72 20.70 8.67
C ASN A 11 -19.54 19.90 7.62
N HIS A 12 -18.94 19.50 6.51
CA HIS A 12 -19.55 18.61 5.51
C HIS A 12 -19.33 17.13 5.82
N PHE A 13 -18.46 16.80 6.78
CA PHE A 13 -18.21 15.40 7.11
C PHE A 13 -19.49 14.66 7.51
N LYS A 14 -19.66 13.46 6.96
CA LYS A 14 -20.71 12.52 7.36
C LYS A 14 -20.14 11.12 7.54
N LEU A 15 -20.73 10.39 8.46
CA LEU A 15 -20.52 8.95 8.63
C LEU A 15 -21.86 8.24 8.42
N ASN A 16 -21.94 7.36 7.41
CA ASN A 16 -23.15 6.66 7.02
C ASN A 16 -24.35 7.61 6.84
N GLY A 17 -24.11 8.78 6.20
CA GLY A 17 -25.12 9.79 5.93
C GLY A 17 -25.44 10.75 7.08
N PHE A 18 -24.91 10.54 8.29
CA PHE A 18 -25.15 11.38 9.45
C PHE A 18 -24.03 12.41 9.63
N HIS A 19 -24.38 13.69 9.74
CA HIS A 19 -23.45 14.75 10.14
C HIS A 19 -23.04 14.56 11.60
N LEU A 20 -21.76 14.43 11.85
CA LEU A 20 -21.19 14.24 13.19
C LEU A 20 -20.07 15.24 13.42
N ASN A 21 -20.17 16.05 14.46
CA ASN A 21 -19.06 16.84 14.98
C ASN A 21 -18.19 16.01 15.93
N GLN A 22 -17.09 16.57 16.42
CA GLN A 22 -16.17 15.88 17.33
C GLN A 22 -16.89 15.25 18.55
N LYS A 23 -17.82 15.97 19.17
CA LYS A 23 -18.55 15.49 20.35
C LYS A 23 -19.46 14.31 20.01
N ASP A 24 -20.13 14.38 18.87
CA ASP A 24 -21.00 13.29 18.38
C ASP A 24 -20.16 12.06 18.02
N LEU A 25 -19.00 12.25 17.36
CA LEU A 25 -18.06 11.16 17.05
C LEU A 25 -17.59 10.45 18.32
N CYS A 26 -17.25 11.17 19.39
CA CYS A 26 -16.86 10.53 20.66
C CYS A 26 -18.02 9.73 21.29
N ARG A 27 -19.28 10.17 21.13
CA ARG A 27 -20.45 9.42 21.62
C ARG A 27 -20.66 8.14 20.79
N VAL A 28 -20.59 8.25 19.44
CA VAL A 28 -20.70 7.10 18.55
C VAL A 28 -19.57 6.11 18.82
N ALA A 29 -18.34 6.59 19.02
CA ALA A 29 -17.18 5.77 19.37
C ALA A 29 -17.40 4.97 20.67
N TYR A 30 -17.98 5.60 21.68
CA TYR A 30 -18.31 4.92 22.93
C TYR A 30 -19.36 3.81 22.72
N SER A 31 -20.39 4.06 21.91
CA SER A 31 -21.40 3.03 21.57
C SER A 31 -20.75 1.88 20.79
N PHE A 32 -19.88 2.16 19.83
CA PHE A 32 -19.13 1.15 19.08
C PHE A 32 -18.30 0.25 19.98
N ILE A 33 -17.60 0.82 20.99
CA ILE A 33 -16.79 0.04 21.92
C ILE A 33 -17.68 -0.84 22.81
N LYS A 34 -18.85 -0.38 23.24
CA LYS A 34 -19.72 -1.09 24.17
C LYS A 34 -20.60 -2.14 23.51
N GLU A 35 -21.15 -1.85 22.35
CA GLU A 35 -22.24 -2.59 21.73
C GLU A 35 -21.94 -3.07 20.31
N GLY A 36 -20.87 -2.51 19.69
CA GLY A 36 -20.53 -2.76 18.31
C GLY A 36 -19.84 -4.10 18.05
N GLU A 37 -19.78 -4.45 16.78
CA GLU A 37 -18.98 -5.56 16.27
C GLU A 37 -17.47 -5.27 16.43
N ASP A 38 -16.61 -6.26 16.31
CA ASP A 38 -15.17 -6.12 16.52
C ASP A 38 -14.51 -5.06 15.63
N HIS A 39 -15.00 -4.91 14.41
CA HIS A 39 -14.50 -3.85 13.52
C HIS A 39 -14.96 -2.45 13.95
N GLU A 40 -16.18 -2.32 14.49
CA GLU A 40 -16.70 -1.06 15.03
C GLU A 40 -15.98 -0.70 16.34
N LYS A 41 -15.69 -1.67 17.20
CA LYS A 41 -14.87 -1.45 18.42
C LYS A 41 -13.52 -0.85 18.05
N SER A 42 -12.86 -1.40 17.04
CA SER A 42 -11.56 -0.87 16.54
C SER A 42 -11.67 0.56 16.01
N VAL A 43 -12.80 0.92 15.39
CA VAL A 43 -13.09 2.29 14.97
C VAL A 43 -13.33 3.20 16.17
N GLY A 44 -14.11 2.72 17.14
CA GLY A 44 -14.38 3.45 18.39
C GLY A 44 -13.10 3.80 19.15
N ASP A 45 -12.22 2.81 19.34
CA ASP A 45 -10.91 3.01 19.97
C ASP A 45 -10.10 4.07 19.22
N PHE A 46 -10.01 3.96 17.90
CA PHE A 46 -9.31 4.94 17.08
C PHE A 46 -9.88 6.35 17.20
N ILE A 47 -11.20 6.52 17.17
CA ILE A 47 -11.84 7.84 17.27
C ILE A 47 -11.55 8.48 18.65
N LEU A 48 -11.61 7.72 19.74
CA LEU A 48 -11.28 8.23 21.08
C LEU A 48 -9.79 8.59 21.19
N ASP A 49 -8.88 7.76 20.66
CA ASP A 49 -7.45 8.05 20.59
C ASP A 49 -7.16 9.28 19.71
N TRP A 50 -7.92 9.46 18.62
CA TRP A 50 -7.75 10.61 17.73
C TRP A 50 -8.10 11.93 18.41
N PHE A 51 -9.16 11.97 19.21
CA PHE A 51 -9.64 13.18 19.86
C PHE A 51 -9.19 13.32 21.32
N ASP A 52 -8.30 12.44 21.80
CA ASP A 52 -7.68 12.60 23.12
C ASP A 52 -6.71 13.81 23.15
N ASN A 53 -6.10 14.05 24.32
CA ASN A 53 -5.19 15.18 24.52
C ASN A 53 -3.76 14.96 24.02
N LYS A 54 -3.43 13.75 23.50
CA LYS A 54 -2.10 13.47 22.95
C LYS A 54 -1.98 14.05 21.53
N SER A 55 -0.80 14.56 21.19
CA SER A 55 -0.51 15.03 19.82
C SER A 55 -0.19 13.88 18.84
N TYR A 56 -0.08 12.64 19.33
CA TYR A 56 0.37 11.48 18.57
C TYR A 56 -0.54 10.27 18.77
N LEU A 57 -0.47 9.33 17.83
CA LEU A 57 -1.00 7.98 17.94
C LEU A 57 0.13 6.97 18.09
N GLU A 58 -0.11 5.90 18.85
CA GLU A 58 0.80 4.75 18.92
C GLU A 58 0.30 3.62 18.00
N LEU A 59 1.20 3.14 17.16
CA LEU A 59 0.93 2.05 16.22
C LEU A 59 1.87 0.88 16.48
N ASN A 60 1.32 -0.32 16.51
CA ASN A 60 2.11 -1.54 16.50
C ASN A 60 2.50 -1.89 15.07
N THR A 61 3.79 -1.88 14.74
CA THR A 61 4.27 -2.40 13.46
C THR A 61 4.40 -3.91 13.55
N SER A 62 3.89 -4.61 12.54
CA SER A 62 4.18 -6.03 12.35
C SER A 62 5.61 -6.18 11.83
N GLY A 63 6.62 -5.99 12.70
CA GLY A 63 8.02 -6.06 12.31
C GLY A 63 8.31 -7.33 11.50
N THR A 64 8.98 -7.18 10.36
CA THR A 64 9.52 -8.31 9.56
C THR A 64 10.56 -9.12 10.35
N THR A 65 11.01 -8.61 11.50
CA THR A 65 12.05 -9.18 12.39
C THR A 65 11.52 -9.79 13.70
N GLY A 66 10.19 -9.94 13.86
CA GLY A 66 9.62 -10.78 14.93
C GLY A 66 9.01 -10.05 16.13
N THR A 67 9.59 -9.00 16.68
CA THR A 67 9.00 -8.25 17.81
C THR A 67 8.25 -7.01 17.31
N PRO A 68 6.94 -6.84 17.63
CA PRO A 68 6.22 -5.63 17.27
C PRO A 68 6.90 -4.41 17.90
N LYS A 69 7.22 -3.41 17.09
CA LYS A 69 7.71 -2.12 17.57
C LYS A 69 6.54 -1.15 17.66
N ILE A 70 6.44 -0.44 18.76
CA ILE A 70 5.52 0.68 18.90
C ILE A 70 6.18 1.90 18.26
N ILE A 71 5.51 2.48 17.29
CA ILE A 71 5.91 3.76 16.68
C ILE A 71 4.88 4.83 17.03
N ARG A 72 5.37 6.06 17.23
CA ARG A 72 4.53 7.24 17.45
C ARG A 72 4.43 8.04 16.19
N ILE A 73 3.21 8.34 15.79
CA ILE A 73 2.90 9.16 14.62
C ILE A 73 2.17 10.42 15.07
N GLU A 74 2.72 11.57 14.72
CA GLU A 74 2.11 12.85 15.04
C GLU A 74 0.77 13.02 14.29
N LYS A 75 -0.31 13.33 15.05
CA LYS A 75 -1.65 13.54 14.47
C LYS A 75 -1.65 14.65 13.42
N GLN A 76 -0.86 15.72 13.65
CA GLN A 76 -0.76 16.80 12.68
C GLN A 76 -0.11 16.35 11.37
N ALA A 77 0.87 15.45 11.39
CA ALA A 77 1.45 14.88 10.20
C ALA A 77 0.43 14.02 9.40
N MET A 78 -0.46 13.32 10.10
CA MET A 78 -1.60 12.60 9.48
C MET A 78 -2.58 13.58 8.81
N VAL A 79 -2.86 14.74 9.43
CA VAL A 79 -3.66 15.81 8.82
C VAL A 79 -3.01 16.33 7.55
N ASN A 80 -1.70 16.62 7.60
CA ASN A 80 -0.95 17.11 6.44
C ASN A 80 -0.97 16.09 5.28
N SER A 81 -0.84 14.82 5.59
CA SER A 81 -0.97 13.73 4.60
C SER A 81 -2.38 13.64 4.01
N ALA A 82 -3.42 13.84 4.82
CA ALA A 82 -4.81 13.86 4.35
C ALA A 82 -5.06 15.02 3.38
N LEU A 83 -4.57 16.23 3.71
CA LEU A 83 -4.65 17.40 2.84
C LEU A 83 -3.91 17.17 1.51
N ALA A 84 -2.66 16.66 1.57
CA ALA A 84 -1.90 16.33 0.36
C ALA A 84 -2.62 15.29 -0.53
N THR A 85 -3.31 14.32 0.08
CA THR A 85 -4.15 13.35 -0.65
C THR A 85 -5.35 14.04 -1.31
N GLY A 86 -6.02 14.95 -0.58
CA GLY A 86 -7.14 15.73 -1.09
C GLY A 86 -6.75 16.56 -2.31
N ASP A 87 -5.64 17.28 -2.20
CA ASP A 87 -5.11 18.11 -3.29
C ASP A 87 -4.72 17.27 -4.51
N PHE A 88 -3.99 16.17 -4.30
CA PHE A 88 -3.52 15.30 -5.39
C PHE A 88 -4.66 14.66 -6.18
N PHE A 89 -5.68 14.17 -5.48
CA PHE A 89 -6.82 13.50 -6.10
C PHE A 89 -8.01 14.44 -6.39
N ASN A 90 -7.86 15.75 -6.13
CA ASN A 90 -8.94 16.74 -6.29
C ASN A 90 -10.22 16.27 -5.58
N LEU A 91 -10.12 15.94 -4.29
CA LEU A 91 -11.26 15.59 -3.46
C LEU A 91 -11.90 16.85 -2.86
N SER A 92 -13.20 16.91 -2.89
CA SER A 92 -13.98 18.06 -2.43
C SER A 92 -14.88 17.70 -1.24
N PRO A 93 -15.19 18.67 -0.37
CA PRO A 93 -16.15 18.44 0.71
C PRO A 93 -17.50 17.92 0.16
N GLY A 94 -18.01 16.86 0.74
CA GLY A 94 -19.24 16.17 0.30
C GLY A 94 -19.01 15.03 -0.70
N ASP A 95 -17.78 14.85 -1.23
CA ASP A 95 -17.47 13.68 -2.05
C ASP A 95 -17.75 12.39 -1.26
N LYS A 96 -18.38 11.42 -1.91
CA LYS A 96 -18.75 10.16 -1.27
C LYS A 96 -17.58 9.18 -1.26
N ALA A 97 -17.25 8.68 -0.07
CA ALA A 97 -16.12 7.76 0.12
C ALA A 97 -16.56 6.44 0.77
N LEU A 98 -15.87 5.33 0.43
CA LEU A 98 -16.07 4.05 1.09
C LEU A 98 -14.87 3.74 1.99
N HIS A 99 -15.15 3.47 3.26
CA HIS A 99 -14.20 2.91 4.21
C HIS A 99 -14.44 1.40 4.34
N CYS A 100 -13.48 0.60 3.88
CA CYS A 100 -13.53 -0.87 3.87
C CYS A 100 -12.24 -1.54 4.37
N LEU A 101 -11.31 -0.76 4.92
CA LEU A 101 -10.03 -1.24 5.44
C LEU A 101 -10.06 -1.38 6.97
N PRO A 102 -9.38 -2.39 7.56
CA PRO A 102 -9.34 -2.53 9.01
C PRO A 102 -8.67 -1.32 9.68
N THR A 103 -9.36 -0.69 10.63
CA THR A 103 -8.88 0.51 11.35
C THR A 103 -7.74 0.21 12.33
N LYS A 104 -7.49 -1.06 12.65
CA LYS A 104 -6.28 -1.46 13.40
C LYS A 104 -4.99 -1.14 12.64
N TYR A 105 -5.04 -0.96 11.31
CA TYR A 105 -3.91 -0.58 10.46
C TYR A 105 -3.98 0.89 10.07
N ILE A 106 -2.81 1.47 9.77
CA ILE A 106 -2.70 2.90 9.41
C ILE A 106 -3.56 3.27 8.19
N ALA A 107 -3.70 2.38 7.21
CA ALA A 107 -4.50 2.63 6.01
C ALA A 107 -5.98 2.88 6.33
N GLY A 108 -6.57 2.07 7.24
CA GLY A 108 -7.93 2.27 7.72
C GLY A 108 -8.06 3.57 8.54
N LYS A 109 -7.13 3.82 9.47
CA LYS A 109 -7.10 5.08 10.23
C LYS A 109 -7.05 6.30 9.32
N MET A 110 -6.22 6.27 8.27
CA MET A 110 -6.06 7.40 7.35
C MET A 110 -7.31 7.69 6.51
N MET A 111 -8.17 6.70 6.23
CA MET A 111 -9.45 6.98 5.58
C MET A 111 -10.38 7.82 6.46
N PHE A 112 -10.42 7.53 7.77
CA PHE A 112 -11.14 8.39 8.72
C PHE A 112 -10.55 9.81 8.78
N VAL A 113 -9.21 9.91 8.91
CA VAL A 113 -8.54 11.23 8.96
C VAL A 113 -8.82 12.04 7.69
N ARG A 114 -8.74 11.44 6.51
CA ARG A 114 -9.11 12.09 5.25
C ARG A 114 -10.55 12.58 5.30
N SER A 115 -11.47 11.74 5.75
CA SER A 115 -12.89 12.08 5.80
C SER A 115 -13.17 13.21 6.80
N PHE A 116 -12.55 13.19 7.99
CA PHE A 116 -12.69 14.26 8.98
C PHE A 116 -12.20 15.61 8.46
N ILE A 117 -11.02 15.61 7.81
CA ILE A 117 -10.33 16.83 7.39
C ILE A 117 -10.87 17.38 6.07
N LEU A 118 -11.15 16.52 5.11
CA LEU A 118 -11.61 16.92 3.77
C LEU A 118 -13.13 17.08 3.69
N GLY A 119 -13.88 16.64 4.72
CA GLY A 119 -15.34 16.74 4.73
C GLY A 119 -16.04 15.74 3.83
N LEU A 120 -15.52 14.50 3.74
CA LEU A 120 -16.12 13.47 2.90
C LEU A 120 -17.41 12.91 3.52
N ASP A 121 -18.37 12.50 2.68
CA ASP A 121 -19.51 11.69 3.06
C ASP A 121 -19.11 10.21 3.02
N MET A 122 -18.70 9.66 4.17
CA MET A 122 -18.07 8.35 4.25
C MET A 122 -19.06 7.26 4.67
N ASP A 123 -19.27 6.29 3.80
CA ASP A 123 -19.87 5.03 4.18
C ASP A 123 -18.81 4.13 4.82
N PHE A 124 -19.16 3.52 5.95
CA PHE A 124 -18.33 2.60 6.69
C PHE A 124 -18.93 1.19 6.64
N VAL A 125 -18.14 0.22 6.18
CA VAL A 125 -18.53 -1.19 6.08
C VAL A 125 -17.54 -2.09 6.80
N ALA A 126 -18.00 -3.27 7.21
CA ALA A 126 -17.13 -4.29 7.78
C ALA A 126 -15.98 -4.64 6.81
N PRO A 127 -14.73 -4.64 7.26
CA PRO A 127 -13.61 -5.05 6.42
C PRO A 127 -13.75 -6.51 5.98
N SER A 128 -13.73 -6.73 4.69
CA SER A 128 -13.81 -8.05 4.08
C SER A 128 -12.96 -8.11 2.82
N SER A 129 -12.75 -9.30 2.27
CA SER A 129 -12.11 -9.46 0.97
C SER A 129 -13.00 -9.03 -0.19
N TYR A 130 -14.30 -8.78 0.04
CA TYR A 130 -15.29 -8.38 -0.95
C TYR A 130 -16.18 -7.24 -0.40
N PRO A 131 -15.61 -6.04 -0.21
CA PRO A 131 -16.25 -4.96 0.55
C PRO A 131 -17.42 -4.29 -0.21
N MET A 132 -17.52 -4.47 -1.51
CA MET A 132 -18.58 -3.87 -2.33
C MET A 132 -19.69 -4.86 -2.70
N GLN A 133 -19.68 -6.07 -2.15
CA GLN A 133 -20.72 -7.07 -2.40
C GLN A 133 -22.10 -6.51 -2.00
N TYR A 134 -23.07 -6.57 -2.93
CA TYR A 134 -24.43 -6.05 -2.76
C TYR A 134 -24.50 -4.53 -2.49
N ASN A 135 -23.48 -3.78 -2.87
CA ASN A 135 -23.43 -2.33 -2.70
C ASN A 135 -23.45 -1.62 -4.06
N ASP A 136 -24.59 -1.05 -4.40
CA ASP A 136 -24.81 -0.31 -5.65
C ASP A 136 -24.55 1.21 -5.51
N SER A 137 -24.09 1.66 -4.35
CA SER A 137 -23.77 3.08 -4.13
C SER A 137 -22.64 3.54 -5.05
N LYS A 138 -22.70 4.81 -5.43
CA LYS A 138 -21.63 5.46 -6.20
C LYS A 138 -20.66 6.14 -5.23
N TYR A 139 -19.38 5.99 -5.49
CA TYR A 139 -18.30 6.57 -4.68
C TYR A 139 -17.37 7.41 -5.52
N ASP A 140 -17.02 8.58 -5.01
CA ASP A 140 -16.00 9.45 -5.62
C ASP A 140 -14.61 8.96 -5.28
N PHE A 141 -14.41 8.39 -4.08
CA PHE A 141 -13.09 7.94 -3.62
C PHE A 141 -13.15 6.66 -2.78
N VAL A 142 -12.29 5.69 -3.10
CA VAL A 142 -12.15 4.42 -2.36
C VAL A 142 -10.67 4.06 -2.20
N ALA A 143 -10.31 3.49 -1.04
CA ALA A 143 -8.98 2.90 -0.82
C ALA A 143 -9.13 1.39 -0.58
N MET A 144 -8.37 0.58 -1.33
CA MET A 144 -8.43 -0.88 -1.25
C MET A 144 -7.03 -1.50 -1.26
N VAL A 145 -6.95 -2.76 -0.80
CA VAL A 145 -5.81 -3.63 -1.11
C VAL A 145 -6.08 -4.40 -2.41
N PRO A 146 -5.04 -4.95 -3.09
CA PRO A 146 -5.21 -5.64 -4.37
C PRO A 146 -6.28 -6.74 -4.37
N LEU A 147 -6.36 -7.53 -3.29
CA LEU A 147 -7.37 -8.59 -3.15
C LEU A 147 -8.81 -8.04 -3.16
N GLN A 148 -9.05 -6.93 -2.46
CA GLN A 148 -10.36 -6.28 -2.43
C GLN A 148 -10.72 -5.72 -3.81
N ALA A 149 -9.77 -5.08 -4.49
CA ALA A 149 -9.97 -4.57 -5.85
C ALA A 149 -10.26 -5.71 -6.85
N GLN A 150 -9.54 -6.84 -6.75
CA GLN A 150 -9.75 -8.02 -7.59
C GLN A 150 -11.16 -8.59 -7.42
N ASN A 151 -11.62 -8.70 -6.17
CA ASN A 151 -12.94 -9.27 -5.89
C ASN A 151 -14.11 -8.32 -6.21
N SER A 152 -13.85 -7.02 -6.26
CA SER A 152 -14.89 -5.99 -6.50
C SER A 152 -14.94 -5.47 -7.95
N LEU A 153 -14.27 -6.13 -8.91
CA LEU A 153 -14.14 -5.63 -10.29
C LEU A 153 -15.48 -5.25 -10.94
N ALA A 154 -16.55 -6.00 -10.66
CA ALA A 154 -17.88 -5.75 -11.22
C ALA A 154 -18.53 -4.46 -10.67
N GLU A 155 -18.31 -4.17 -9.40
CA GLU A 155 -18.87 -3.02 -8.67
C GLU A 155 -18.03 -1.75 -8.86
N LEU A 156 -16.75 -1.89 -9.23
CA LEU A 156 -15.85 -0.73 -9.43
C LEU A 156 -16.33 0.23 -10.52
N LYS A 157 -17.25 -0.16 -11.41
CA LYS A 157 -17.95 0.76 -12.33
C LYS A 157 -18.64 1.91 -11.62
N ASN A 158 -18.99 1.73 -10.34
CA ASN A 158 -19.62 2.72 -9.48
C ASN A 158 -18.61 3.59 -8.69
N VAL A 159 -17.32 3.40 -8.91
CA VAL A 159 -16.24 4.15 -8.25
C VAL A 159 -15.58 5.08 -9.26
N LYS A 160 -15.44 6.37 -8.92
CA LYS A 160 -14.78 7.36 -9.76
C LYS A 160 -13.26 7.27 -9.66
N LYS A 161 -12.72 7.32 -8.43
CA LYS A 161 -11.29 7.22 -8.15
C LYS A 161 -11.01 6.16 -7.08
N MET A 162 -9.99 5.35 -7.33
CA MET A 162 -9.56 4.32 -6.37
C MET A 162 -8.04 4.35 -6.21
N ILE A 163 -7.59 4.30 -4.96
CA ILE A 163 -6.20 4.02 -4.64
C ILE A 163 -6.04 2.58 -4.18
N VAL A 164 -5.00 1.92 -4.67
CA VAL A 164 -4.66 0.53 -4.31
C VAL A 164 -3.26 0.51 -3.73
N GLY A 165 -3.14 -0.06 -2.53
CA GLY A 165 -1.86 -0.11 -1.81
C GLY A 165 -1.74 -1.31 -0.88
N GLY A 166 -0.67 -1.33 -0.09
CA GLY A 166 -0.38 -2.39 0.88
C GLY A 166 0.37 -3.59 0.30
N ALA A 167 0.19 -3.90 -0.98
CA ALA A 167 0.95 -4.92 -1.72
C ALA A 167 1.03 -4.54 -3.20
N LYS A 168 1.98 -5.13 -3.92
CA LYS A 168 2.10 -4.97 -5.39
C LYS A 168 0.88 -5.58 -6.09
N MET A 169 0.32 -4.88 -7.06
CA MET A 169 -0.73 -5.42 -7.93
C MET A 169 -0.15 -6.43 -8.92
N SER A 170 -0.91 -7.48 -9.22
CA SER A 170 -0.59 -8.39 -10.31
C SER A 170 -0.86 -7.73 -11.67
N LYS A 171 -0.10 -8.11 -12.69
CA LYS A 171 -0.32 -7.63 -14.07
C LYS A 171 -1.71 -7.98 -14.61
N SER A 172 -2.29 -9.10 -14.18
CA SER A 172 -3.66 -9.49 -14.54
C SER A 172 -4.70 -8.53 -13.92
N LEU A 173 -4.51 -8.12 -12.66
CA LEU A 173 -5.37 -7.13 -12.02
C LEU A 173 -5.21 -5.75 -12.68
N GLU A 174 -3.97 -5.28 -12.93
CA GLU A 174 -3.73 -4.03 -13.66
C GLU A 174 -4.47 -4.02 -15.01
N LYS A 175 -4.36 -5.12 -15.79
CA LYS A 175 -5.04 -5.28 -17.08
C LYS A 175 -6.57 -5.28 -16.94
N SER A 176 -7.11 -5.81 -15.86
CA SER A 176 -8.57 -5.80 -15.61
C SER A 176 -9.04 -4.40 -15.25
N LEU A 177 -8.31 -3.72 -14.36
CA LEU A 177 -8.61 -2.36 -13.92
C LEU A 177 -8.47 -1.32 -15.04
N SER A 178 -7.49 -1.49 -15.95
CA SER A 178 -7.31 -0.57 -17.09
C SER A 178 -8.47 -0.54 -18.08
N LYS A 179 -9.36 -1.55 -18.03
CA LYS A 179 -10.57 -1.61 -18.86
C LYS A 179 -11.76 -0.88 -18.25
N LEU A 180 -11.67 -0.50 -16.98
CA LEU A 180 -12.73 0.19 -16.27
C LEU A 180 -12.63 1.71 -16.48
N LYS A 181 -13.75 2.42 -16.26
CA LYS A 181 -13.77 3.89 -16.24
C LYS A 181 -13.21 4.47 -14.94
N THR A 182 -13.08 3.65 -13.91
CA THR A 182 -12.53 4.01 -12.60
C THR A 182 -11.09 4.44 -12.74
N GLU A 183 -10.78 5.65 -12.32
CA GLU A 183 -9.40 6.11 -12.23
C GLU A 183 -8.69 5.40 -11.08
N THR A 184 -7.89 4.39 -11.41
CA THR A 184 -7.18 3.60 -10.41
C THR A 184 -5.72 4.00 -10.33
N TYR A 185 -5.23 4.15 -9.10
CA TYR A 185 -3.86 4.52 -8.80
C TYR A 185 -3.21 3.50 -7.87
N GLU A 186 -2.03 3.02 -8.25
CA GLU A 186 -1.12 2.31 -7.34
C GLU A 186 -0.43 3.33 -6.45
N THR A 187 -0.31 3.04 -5.15
CA THR A 187 0.30 3.96 -4.19
C THR A 187 1.63 3.44 -3.68
N TYR A 188 2.58 4.36 -3.49
CA TYR A 188 3.87 4.10 -2.87
C TYR A 188 3.97 4.82 -1.52
N GLY A 189 4.36 4.08 -0.49
CA GLY A 189 4.56 4.59 0.86
C GLY A 189 4.92 3.48 1.84
N MET A 190 5.27 3.89 3.04
CA MET A 190 5.70 2.99 4.12
C MET A 190 5.22 3.54 5.46
N THR A 191 5.51 2.83 6.55
CA THR A 191 5.09 3.26 7.88
C THR A 191 5.78 4.58 8.29
N GLU A 192 7.02 4.74 7.89
CA GLU A 192 7.86 5.92 8.15
C GLU A 192 7.31 7.17 7.44
N THR A 193 6.57 7.00 6.36
CA THR A 193 5.87 8.06 5.63
C THR A 193 4.40 8.19 6.05
N ILE A 194 3.98 7.52 7.13
CA ILE A 194 2.60 7.42 7.63
C ILE A 194 1.72 6.64 6.67
N THR A 195 1.65 7.07 5.42
CA THR A 195 0.86 6.49 4.35
C THR A 195 1.57 6.73 3.00
N HIS A 196 0.84 6.67 1.90
CA HIS A 196 1.41 6.92 0.59
C HIS A 196 1.93 8.36 0.44
N ILE A 197 3.06 8.49 -0.19
CA ILE A 197 3.72 9.76 -0.56
C ILE A 197 3.75 9.98 -2.06
N ALA A 198 3.43 8.98 -2.83
CA ALA A 198 3.35 9.04 -4.27
C ALA A 198 2.26 8.10 -4.79
N ALA A 199 1.75 8.40 -5.97
CA ALA A 199 0.77 7.57 -6.66
C ALA A 199 1.09 7.50 -8.16
N LYS A 200 0.73 6.36 -8.76
CA LYS A 200 0.91 6.08 -10.18
C LYS A 200 -0.40 5.61 -10.78
N LYS A 201 -0.93 6.30 -11.76
CA LYS A 201 -2.15 5.86 -12.46
C LYS A 201 -1.87 4.56 -13.21
N ILE A 202 -2.82 3.63 -13.22
CA ILE A 202 -2.70 2.40 -13.99
C ILE A 202 -2.43 2.71 -15.46
N GLY A 203 -1.40 2.08 -16.01
CA GLY A 203 -0.90 2.33 -17.37
C GLY A 203 0.26 3.32 -17.45
N GLU A 204 0.53 4.09 -16.40
CA GLU A 204 1.73 4.93 -16.31
C GLU A 204 2.93 4.12 -15.79
N LYS A 205 4.14 4.60 -16.09
CA LYS A 205 5.39 3.95 -15.66
C LYS A 205 5.90 4.47 -14.32
N HIS A 206 5.66 5.74 -14.02
CA HIS A 206 6.32 6.44 -12.94
C HIS A 206 5.31 6.87 -11.87
N PHE A 207 5.74 6.79 -10.63
CA PHE A 207 5.04 7.40 -9.50
C PHE A 207 5.26 8.91 -9.51
N THR A 208 4.21 9.66 -9.22
CA THR A 208 4.26 11.11 -8.99
C THR A 208 4.06 11.38 -7.51
N THR A 209 4.91 12.20 -6.91
CA THR A 209 4.82 12.53 -5.48
C THR A 209 3.60 13.39 -5.18
N LEU A 210 3.06 13.24 -3.99
CA LEU A 210 2.04 14.13 -3.46
C LEU A 210 2.64 15.53 -3.17
N PRO A 211 1.82 16.59 -3.06
CA PRO A 211 2.30 17.94 -2.75
C PRO A 211 3.17 18.01 -1.49
N ASN A 212 4.18 18.88 -1.52
CA ASN A 212 5.15 19.13 -0.45
C ASN A 212 6.09 17.95 -0.13
N ILE A 213 6.29 17.05 -1.07
CA ILE A 213 7.25 15.95 -0.96
C ILE A 213 8.29 16.12 -2.05
N LYS A 214 9.55 16.09 -1.66
CA LYS A 214 10.71 16.06 -2.56
C LYS A 214 11.41 14.73 -2.48
N ILE A 215 11.95 14.30 -3.59
CA ILE A 215 12.67 13.03 -3.69
C ILE A 215 14.01 13.22 -4.37
N TYR A 216 14.98 12.40 -4.00
CA TYR A 216 16.27 12.28 -4.65
C TYR A 216 16.85 10.87 -4.44
N GLN A 217 17.97 10.58 -5.06
CA GLN A 217 18.69 9.31 -4.88
C GLN A 217 19.92 9.50 -4.00
N ASP A 218 20.23 8.50 -3.18
CA ASP A 218 21.51 8.39 -2.50
C ASP A 218 22.58 7.75 -3.40
N ASN A 219 23.80 7.61 -2.88
CA ASN A 219 24.92 6.99 -3.60
C ASN A 219 24.72 5.50 -3.94
N ARG A 220 23.67 4.85 -3.39
CA ARG A 220 23.28 3.46 -3.67
C ARG A 220 22.19 3.39 -4.75
N ASN A 221 21.76 4.51 -5.31
CA ASN A 221 20.58 4.68 -6.16
C ASN A 221 19.26 4.35 -5.43
N CYS A 222 19.26 4.47 -4.11
CA CYS A 222 18.05 4.29 -3.32
C CYS A 222 17.30 5.61 -3.16
N LEU A 223 15.97 5.50 -3.09
CA LEU A 223 15.08 6.65 -2.91
C LEU A 223 15.30 7.27 -1.54
N VAL A 224 15.45 8.58 -1.53
CA VAL A 224 15.47 9.42 -0.33
C VAL A 224 14.29 10.38 -0.41
N ILE A 225 13.54 10.49 0.69
CA ILE A 225 12.30 11.25 0.77
C ILE A 225 12.47 12.38 1.77
N ASP A 226 12.28 13.60 1.30
CA ASP A 226 12.19 14.80 2.12
C ASP A 226 10.73 15.26 2.16
N ALA A 227 10.09 15.06 3.31
CA ALA A 227 8.67 15.32 3.52
C ALA A 227 8.46 16.05 4.86
N PRO A 228 8.87 17.32 5.01
CA PRO A 228 8.96 18.04 6.28
C PRO A 228 7.60 18.25 6.98
N LYS A 229 6.49 18.11 6.25
CA LYS A 229 5.13 18.14 6.84
C LYS A 229 4.69 16.77 7.40
N ILE A 230 5.42 15.70 7.10
CA ILE A 230 5.09 14.33 7.50
C ILE A 230 6.11 13.78 8.50
N SER A 231 7.39 14.04 8.28
CA SER A 231 8.49 13.58 9.11
C SER A 231 9.47 14.72 9.35
N ASN A 232 9.98 14.82 10.58
CA ASN A 232 11.03 15.78 10.92
C ASN A 232 12.42 15.37 10.40
N GLU A 233 12.54 14.12 9.98
CA GLU A 233 13.79 13.56 9.45
C GLU A 233 13.61 13.15 7.99
N THR A 234 14.68 13.28 7.23
CA THR A 234 14.76 12.72 5.88
C THR A 234 14.72 11.20 5.95
N ILE A 235 13.85 10.58 5.16
CA ILE A 235 13.66 9.13 5.13
C ILE A 235 14.55 8.54 4.04
N VAL A 236 15.58 7.80 4.44
CA VAL A 236 16.47 7.06 3.53
C VAL A 236 15.94 5.65 3.39
N THR A 237 15.56 5.27 2.18
CA THR A 237 14.98 3.94 1.91
C THR A 237 16.03 2.94 1.43
N ASN A 238 15.63 1.69 1.30
CA ASN A 238 16.33 0.64 0.59
C ASN A 238 15.67 0.30 -0.75
N ASP A 239 14.89 1.20 -1.29
CA ASP A 239 14.17 1.03 -2.55
C ASP A 239 14.97 1.65 -3.69
N LEU A 240 15.45 0.81 -4.59
CA LEU A 240 16.12 1.22 -5.82
C LEU A 240 15.11 1.86 -6.76
N VAL A 241 15.46 3.03 -7.30
CA VAL A 241 14.57 3.78 -8.18
C VAL A 241 15.32 4.34 -9.39
N GLU A 242 14.58 4.58 -10.45
CA GLU A 242 14.96 5.46 -11.56
C GLU A 242 14.32 6.82 -11.32
N LEU A 243 15.14 7.83 -11.00
CA LEU A 243 14.65 9.18 -10.79
C LEU A 243 14.44 9.86 -12.15
N VAL A 244 13.20 10.26 -12.44
CA VAL A 244 12.84 10.98 -13.67
C VAL A 244 13.05 12.47 -13.49
N ASN A 245 12.58 13.00 -12.35
CA ASN A 245 12.75 14.38 -11.91
C ASN A 245 12.50 14.48 -10.39
N GLU A 246 12.48 15.68 -9.84
CA GLU A 246 12.28 15.91 -8.39
C GLU A 246 10.94 15.43 -7.82
N ASN A 247 9.98 15.07 -8.68
CA ASN A 247 8.62 14.67 -8.30
C ASN A 247 8.19 13.33 -8.90
N GLN A 248 9.05 12.69 -9.72
CA GLN A 248 8.67 11.45 -10.40
C GLN A 248 9.79 10.42 -10.37
N PHE A 249 9.43 9.17 -10.08
CA PHE A 249 10.36 8.05 -10.07
C PHE A 249 9.71 6.75 -10.53
N GLY A 250 10.53 5.86 -11.07
CA GLY A 250 10.21 4.45 -11.31
C GLY A 250 10.77 3.58 -10.18
N PHE A 251 9.95 2.72 -9.59
CA PHE A 251 10.42 1.72 -8.63
C PHE A 251 11.07 0.55 -9.39
N LEU A 252 12.31 0.21 -9.05
CA LEU A 252 13.07 -0.88 -9.70
C LEU A 252 13.10 -2.15 -8.85
N GLY A 253 13.16 -2.01 -7.52
CA GLY A 253 13.26 -3.13 -6.59
C GLY A 253 13.86 -2.70 -5.26
N ARG A 254 14.25 -3.70 -4.45
CA ARG A 254 14.90 -3.49 -3.15
C ARG A 254 16.39 -3.81 -3.22
N ILE A 255 17.23 -2.92 -2.70
CA ILE A 255 18.68 -3.17 -2.65
C ILE A 255 19.02 -4.43 -1.83
N ASP A 256 18.21 -4.72 -0.81
CA ASP A 256 18.35 -5.90 0.03
C ASP A 256 18.10 -7.22 -0.73
N ASN A 257 17.41 -7.16 -1.88
CA ASN A 257 17.07 -8.31 -2.71
C ASN A 257 18.01 -8.49 -3.89
N VAL A 258 18.92 -7.53 -4.14
CA VAL A 258 19.84 -7.59 -5.29
C VAL A 258 20.71 -8.85 -5.20
N ILE A 259 20.73 -9.62 -6.27
CA ILE A 259 21.52 -10.85 -6.41
C ILE A 259 22.83 -10.52 -7.13
N ASN A 260 23.98 -10.92 -6.54
CA ASN A 260 25.29 -10.76 -7.16
C ASN A 260 25.75 -12.08 -7.78
N SER A 261 25.40 -12.30 -9.04
CA SER A 261 25.66 -13.54 -9.76
C SER A 261 26.82 -13.35 -10.76
N GLY A 262 27.97 -13.92 -10.45
CA GLY A 262 29.16 -13.84 -11.32
C GLY A 262 29.63 -12.39 -11.60
N GLY A 263 29.50 -11.49 -10.62
CA GLY A 263 29.82 -10.07 -10.74
C GLY A 263 28.74 -9.20 -11.38
N ILE A 264 27.60 -9.77 -11.73
CA ILE A 264 26.45 -9.05 -12.30
C ILE A 264 25.42 -8.84 -11.21
N LYS A 265 24.97 -7.59 -11.05
CA LYS A 265 23.88 -7.24 -10.14
C LYS A 265 22.55 -7.43 -10.84
N LEU A 266 21.74 -8.36 -10.34
CA LEU A 266 20.39 -8.66 -10.84
C LEU A 266 19.38 -8.13 -9.84
N ILE A 267 18.34 -7.48 -10.34
CA ILE A 267 17.23 -6.95 -9.53
C ILE A 267 16.04 -7.90 -9.69
N PRO A 268 15.72 -8.71 -8.65
CA PRO A 268 14.67 -9.74 -8.75
C PRO A 268 13.33 -9.21 -9.21
N GLU A 269 12.92 -8.05 -8.70
CA GLU A 269 11.63 -7.43 -8.99
C GLU A 269 11.46 -7.14 -10.49
N GLN A 270 12.53 -6.79 -11.20
CA GLN A 270 12.49 -6.56 -12.65
C GLN A 270 12.35 -7.88 -13.42
N ILE A 271 13.04 -8.92 -12.97
CA ILE A 271 12.92 -10.26 -13.57
C ILE A 271 11.52 -10.82 -13.35
N GLU A 272 10.99 -10.65 -12.14
CA GLU A 272 9.61 -11.04 -11.80
C GLU A 272 8.59 -10.32 -12.69
N ASP A 273 8.79 -9.04 -12.99
CA ASP A 273 7.90 -8.27 -13.86
C ASP A 273 7.88 -8.81 -15.30
N LYS A 274 9.02 -9.28 -15.82
CA LYS A 274 9.11 -9.93 -17.12
C LYS A 274 8.40 -11.31 -17.13
N LEU A 275 8.44 -12.03 -16.01
CA LEU A 275 7.82 -13.37 -15.88
C LEU A 275 6.34 -13.34 -15.50
N ALA A 276 5.84 -12.23 -14.98
CA ALA A 276 4.51 -12.13 -14.35
C ALA A 276 3.32 -12.47 -15.29
N HIS A 277 3.50 -12.41 -16.61
CA HIS A 277 2.47 -12.77 -17.58
C HIS A 277 2.65 -14.16 -18.19
N LYS A 278 3.74 -14.85 -17.83
CA LYS A 278 4.08 -16.21 -18.30
C LYS A 278 3.80 -17.26 -17.23
N ILE A 279 3.86 -16.89 -15.94
CA ILE A 279 3.68 -17.80 -14.81
C ILE A 279 2.39 -17.40 -14.10
N ASN A 280 1.41 -18.31 -14.06
CA ASN A 280 0.12 -18.06 -13.44
C ASN A 280 0.13 -18.25 -11.91
N SER A 281 1.00 -19.14 -11.41
CA SER A 281 1.19 -19.36 -9.98
C SER A 281 1.91 -18.20 -9.33
N ARG A 282 1.80 -18.05 -8.02
CA ARG A 282 2.62 -17.09 -7.27
C ARG A 282 4.07 -17.54 -7.31
N PHE A 283 4.96 -16.62 -7.52
CA PHE A 283 6.39 -16.90 -7.61
C PHE A 283 7.21 -15.70 -7.14
N PHE A 284 8.48 -15.95 -6.88
CA PHE A 284 9.50 -14.91 -6.70
C PHE A 284 10.85 -15.41 -7.18
N VAL A 285 11.75 -14.47 -7.44
CA VAL A 285 13.12 -14.71 -7.83
C VAL A 285 14.04 -14.34 -6.67
N THR A 286 15.06 -15.16 -6.40
CA THR A 286 16.05 -14.91 -5.35
C THR A 286 17.41 -15.51 -5.70
N GLY A 287 18.45 -15.18 -4.92
CA GLY A 287 19.78 -15.77 -5.05
C GLY A 287 20.02 -16.81 -3.96
N ILE A 288 20.67 -17.91 -4.28
CA ILE A 288 21.23 -18.83 -3.28
C ILE A 288 22.73 -18.94 -3.46
N GLN A 289 23.46 -19.28 -2.40
CA GLN A 289 24.91 -19.38 -2.43
C GLN A 289 25.39 -20.37 -3.49
N ASP A 290 26.38 -19.97 -4.28
CA ASP A 290 26.98 -20.78 -5.32
C ASP A 290 28.51 -20.61 -5.28
N PRO A 291 29.30 -21.71 -5.28
CA PRO A 291 30.76 -21.64 -5.09
C PRO A 291 31.48 -20.96 -6.27
N VAL A 292 30.87 -20.86 -7.43
CA VAL A 292 31.48 -20.26 -8.64
C VAL A 292 30.96 -18.85 -8.89
N LEU A 293 29.65 -18.63 -8.72
CA LEU A 293 28.99 -17.38 -9.05
C LEU A 293 28.87 -16.43 -7.86
N GLY A 294 29.20 -16.89 -6.64
CA GLY A 294 28.85 -16.21 -5.40
C GLY A 294 27.38 -16.45 -5.04
N GLU A 295 26.48 -15.97 -5.88
CA GLU A 295 25.05 -16.30 -5.83
C GLU A 295 24.56 -16.78 -7.19
N LYS A 296 23.77 -17.86 -7.22
CA LYS A 296 23.01 -18.26 -8.41
C LYS A 296 21.57 -17.82 -8.30
N LEU A 297 21.05 -17.29 -9.39
CA LEU A 297 19.67 -16.88 -9.50
C LEU A 297 18.76 -18.11 -9.63
N ILE A 298 17.75 -18.18 -8.77
CA ILE A 298 16.72 -19.22 -8.78
C ILE A 298 15.31 -18.63 -8.88
N LEU A 299 14.39 -19.42 -9.39
CA LEU A 299 12.96 -19.14 -9.41
C LEU A 299 12.26 -20.05 -8.41
N VAL A 300 11.43 -19.48 -7.54
CA VAL A 300 10.63 -20.23 -6.56
C VAL A 300 9.16 -20.03 -6.88
N ILE A 301 8.43 -21.13 -7.07
CA ILE A 301 7.01 -21.15 -7.46
C ILE A 301 6.18 -21.80 -6.37
N GLU A 302 5.02 -21.20 -6.06
CA GLU A 302 4.05 -21.78 -5.14
C GLU A 302 3.16 -22.79 -5.87
N GLY A 303 3.07 -24.01 -5.36
CA GLY A 303 2.25 -25.07 -5.91
C GLY A 303 3.02 -26.38 -6.14
N GLU A 304 2.41 -27.27 -6.89
CA GLU A 304 3.03 -28.53 -7.30
C GLU A 304 4.00 -28.32 -8.46
N GLU A 305 4.98 -29.22 -8.56
CA GLU A 305 5.96 -29.20 -9.64
C GLU A 305 5.27 -29.37 -11.00
N GLN A 306 5.57 -28.46 -11.92
CA GLN A 306 5.06 -28.48 -13.28
C GLN A 306 6.17 -28.13 -14.28
N ALA A 307 6.13 -28.73 -15.46
CA ALA A 307 7.07 -28.38 -16.50
C ALA A 307 6.81 -26.95 -16.99
N LEU A 308 7.84 -26.10 -16.93
CA LEU A 308 7.81 -24.79 -17.57
C LEU A 308 8.35 -24.91 -18.99
N GLU A 309 7.64 -24.33 -19.94
CA GLU A 309 8.13 -24.25 -21.30
C GLU A 309 9.35 -23.32 -21.38
N GLU A 310 10.28 -23.65 -22.25
CA GLU A 310 11.48 -22.82 -22.49
C GLU A 310 11.10 -21.39 -22.94
N SER A 311 9.97 -21.26 -23.63
CA SER A 311 9.36 -19.99 -24.04
C SER A 311 9.04 -19.05 -22.89
N THR A 312 8.87 -19.54 -21.67
CA THR A 312 8.64 -18.75 -20.44
C THR A 312 9.77 -17.75 -20.20
N PHE A 313 11.00 -18.12 -20.55
CA PHE A 313 12.20 -17.34 -20.27
C PHE A 313 12.70 -16.52 -21.48
N ASN A 314 11.94 -16.43 -22.57
CA ASN A 314 12.40 -15.77 -23.79
C ASN A 314 12.59 -14.25 -23.66
N GLU A 315 11.88 -13.62 -22.72
CA GLU A 315 12.00 -12.17 -22.47
C GLU A 315 13.12 -11.82 -21.49
N LEU A 316 13.78 -12.83 -20.92
CA LEU A 316 14.89 -12.65 -20.00
C LEU A 316 16.21 -12.59 -20.74
N ASP A 317 17.06 -11.67 -20.31
CA ASP A 317 18.46 -11.65 -20.76
C ASP A 317 19.20 -12.92 -20.32
N LYS A 318 20.31 -13.21 -20.98
CA LYS A 318 21.13 -14.41 -20.69
C LYS A 318 21.43 -14.62 -19.20
N TYR A 319 21.69 -13.55 -18.47
CA TYR A 319 22.06 -13.58 -17.07
C TYR A 319 20.85 -13.57 -16.12
N GLU A 320 19.68 -13.17 -16.59
CA GLU A 320 18.43 -13.16 -15.84
C GLU A 320 17.70 -14.51 -15.83
N LYS A 321 18.18 -15.47 -16.64
CA LYS A 321 17.58 -16.81 -16.68
C LYS A 321 17.90 -17.58 -15.40
N PRO A 322 16.86 -18.04 -14.65
CA PRO A 322 17.07 -18.86 -13.47
C PRO A 322 17.90 -20.11 -13.76
N LYS A 323 18.83 -20.44 -12.89
CA LYS A 323 19.64 -21.66 -13.01
C LYS A 323 18.87 -22.89 -12.55
N GLU A 324 17.95 -22.70 -11.59
CA GLU A 324 17.14 -23.74 -11.01
C GLU A 324 15.73 -23.18 -10.73
N VAL A 325 14.75 -24.08 -10.73
CA VAL A 325 13.36 -23.80 -10.38
C VAL A 325 12.99 -24.68 -9.19
N PHE A 326 12.49 -24.04 -8.12
CA PHE A 326 12.02 -24.74 -6.91
C PHE A 326 10.51 -24.57 -6.79
N TYR A 327 9.86 -25.61 -6.28
CA TYR A 327 8.44 -25.62 -5.99
C TYR A 327 8.23 -25.79 -4.49
N VAL A 328 7.38 -24.96 -3.92
CA VAL A 328 6.97 -25.06 -2.52
C VAL A 328 5.44 -25.08 -2.45
N SER A 329 4.87 -25.95 -1.65
CA SER A 329 3.42 -26.15 -1.59
C SER A 329 2.67 -24.88 -1.23
N LYS A 330 3.23 -24.04 -0.32
CA LYS A 330 2.64 -22.78 0.10
C LYS A 330 3.72 -21.81 0.59
N PHE A 331 3.61 -20.54 0.20
CA PHE A 331 4.51 -19.50 0.67
C PHE A 331 4.28 -19.13 2.13
N ILE A 332 5.37 -18.91 2.86
CA ILE A 332 5.35 -18.32 4.19
C ILE A 332 5.11 -16.82 4.03
N GLU A 333 4.10 -16.30 4.73
CA GLU A 333 3.68 -14.91 4.59
C GLU A 333 3.73 -14.16 5.92
N THR A 334 3.80 -12.84 5.81
CA THR A 334 3.49 -11.96 6.93
C THR A 334 1.98 -11.93 7.14
N HIS A 335 1.54 -11.42 8.30
CA HIS A 335 0.11 -11.21 8.59
C HIS A 335 -0.63 -10.35 7.52
N ASN A 336 0.10 -9.52 6.78
CA ASN A 336 -0.43 -8.66 5.71
C ASN A 336 -0.29 -9.29 4.31
N GLY A 337 -0.03 -10.61 4.21
CA GLY A 337 0.06 -11.33 2.95
C GLY A 337 1.36 -11.09 2.14
N LYS A 338 2.40 -10.49 2.74
CA LYS A 338 3.70 -10.33 2.07
C LYS A 338 4.52 -11.61 2.20
N ILE A 339 5.10 -12.07 1.10
CA ILE A 339 5.96 -13.26 1.05
C ILE A 339 7.23 -13.02 1.88
N LYS A 340 7.52 -13.92 2.82
CA LYS A 340 8.76 -13.95 3.59
C LYS A 340 9.85 -14.68 2.79
N ARG A 341 10.37 -14.03 1.73
CA ARG A 341 11.31 -14.63 0.77
C ARG A 341 12.49 -15.32 1.46
N LYS A 342 13.12 -14.63 2.44
CA LYS A 342 14.28 -15.15 3.15
C LYS A 342 13.97 -16.44 3.92
N ALA A 343 12.82 -16.50 4.61
CA ALA A 343 12.43 -17.71 5.35
C ALA A 343 12.15 -18.90 4.42
N ILE A 344 11.58 -18.63 3.22
CA ILE A 344 11.38 -19.68 2.22
C ILE A 344 12.73 -20.10 1.64
N GLN A 345 13.60 -19.17 1.29
CA GLN A 345 14.94 -19.44 0.77
C GLN A 345 15.78 -20.30 1.75
N GLU A 346 15.68 -20.05 3.06
CA GLU A 346 16.38 -20.82 4.09
C GLU A 346 15.84 -22.26 4.25
N SER A 347 14.67 -22.56 3.70
CA SER A 347 14.03 -23.88 3.74
C SER A 347 14.21 -24.71 2.46
N LEU A 348 14.82 -24.13 1.40
CA LEU A 348 15.13 -24.82 0.15
C LEU A 348 16.41 -25.65 0.30
#